data_636e915783598176bdb69843f98930ae
#
_entry.id   636e915783598176bdb69843f98930ae
#
_cell.length_a   1.000
_cell.length_b   1.000
_cell.length_c   1.000
_cell.angle_alpha   90.00
_cell.angle_beta   90.00
_cell.angle_gamma   90.00
#
_symmetry.space_group_name_H-M   'P 1'
#
loop_
_entity.id
_entity.type
_entity.pdbx_description
1 polymer ?
#
loop_
_entity_poly.entity_id
_entity_poly.type
_entity_poly.pdbx_seq_one_letter_code
_entity_poly.pdbx_strand_id
1 'polypeptide(L)'
;MKLYIISNRLPVKVTSADGTFSFVRSEGGLTTGLNSLQISYEKHWIGWPGLCVDKEEEKLEITSELDKMNFHPVFLTEVQIRDYYEGYSNSTIWPLCHYFYAYTLYKKSFWQAYKEVNQLFCDEICRVIRPGDVVWVQDYQLMLLPAMLRKVYPDLSIGYFHHIPFPSYELFRILPERAEILKGLLGADFIAFHTHDYMRHFISAVERVLHLEFKLDEVQLGNRVARIDALPMGINYDSYHKASCNPQVKQAIDHTRKLFGNHKLILSVDRLDYSKGILHRLHGFSSFLEHHPEYHGKVTLAMIIVPSRDHVGSYAELKTRIDEEIGSVNGRYSTMDWTPVCYFYHSFTWEELVAMYCVADIALVTPLRDGMNLVAKVDIKGPEYKANLRLKEGQGAMDVNAALNTTTEVYKADLKIDNLQLHSFLPKDSIYELSLSAAANGRGLDVMSYHSFAKLNLSLDQLHYAKYHLSNLDLTGELKGALVTAHLTSDNALLKMTTDA
;
A
#
# COMPACT_ATOMS: atom_id res chain seq x y z
N MET A 1 -29.23 -11.58 2.91
CA MET A 1 -28.22 -11.02 2.01
C MET A 1 -26.87 -11.21 2.65
N LYS A 2 -25.99 -11.92 1.96
CA LYS A 2 -24.65 -12.27 2.43
C LYS A 2 -23.61 -11.54 1.58
N LEU A 3 -22.45 -11.24 2.17
CA LEU A 3 -21.27 -10.77 1.46
C LEU A 3 -20.25 -11.90 1.40
N TYR A 4 -19.93 -12.35 0.20
CA TYR A 4 -18.86 -13.29 -0.05
C TYR A 4 -17.58 -12.54 -0.43
N ILE A 5 -16.56 -12.60 0.41
CA ILE A 5 -15.23 -12.07 0.16
C ILE A 5 -14.40 -13.20 -0.45
N ILE A 6 -13.92 -12.97 -1.66
CA ILE A 6 -13.15 -13.97 -2.41
C ILE A 6 -11.70 -13.52 -2.49
N SER A 7 -10.81 -14.28 -1.91
CA SER A 7 -9.37 -13.99 -1.97
C SER A 7 -8.55 -15.25 -2.22
N ASN A 8 -7.34 -15.08 -2.71
CA ASN A 8 -6.47 -16.23 -2.98
C ASN A 8 -6.30 -17.13 -1.75
N ARG A 9 -6.17 -16.55 -0.55
CA ARG A 9 -6.07 -17.30 0.72
C ARG A 9 -7.20 -16.96 1.67
N LEU A 10 -7.66 -17.97 2.40
CA LEU A 10 -8.53 -17.75 3.56
C LEU A 10 -7.80 -16.95 4.65
N PRO A 11 -8.54 -16.21 5.52
CA PRO A 11 -7.98 -15.49 6.67
C PRO A 11 -7.63 -16.45 7.83
N VAL A 12 -7.34 -17.69 7.51
CA VAL A 12 -6.92 -18.75 8.44
C VAL A 12 -5.83 -19.57 7.77
N LYS A 13 -4.81 -19.92 8.53
CA LYS A 13 -3.77 -20.86 8.12
C LYS A 13 -4.12 -22.24 8.70
N VAL A 14 -4.33 -23.19 7.82
CA VAL A 14 -4.50 -24.60 8.20
C VAL A 14 -3.14 -25.28 8.11
N THR A 15 -2.74 -25.97 9.18
CA THR A 15 -1.51 -26.77 9.22
C THR A 15 -1.84 -28.18 9.68
N SER A 16 -1.09 -29.16 9.18
CA SER A 16 -1.22 -30.56 9.58
C SER A 16 0.02 -30.99 10.37
N ALA A 17 -0.18 -31.57 11.53
CA ALA A 17 0.87 -32.23 12.34
C ALA A 17 0.31 -33.53 12.92
N ASP A 18 1.02 -34.62 12.71
CA ASP A 18 0.67 -35.96 13.22
C ASP A 18 -0.80 -36.37 12.89
N GLY A 19 -1.27 -36.03 11.70
CA GLY A 19 -2.63 -36.34 11.25
C GLY A 19 -3.73 -35.49 11.89
N THR A 20 -3.37 -34.44 12.64
CA THR A 20 -4.32 -33.49 13.24
C THR A 20 -4.20 -32.14 12.54
N PHE A 21 -5.34 -31.52 12.20
CA PHE A 21 -5.39 -30.19 11.60
C PHE A 21 -5.51 -29.12 12.69
N SER A 22 -4.70 -28.06 12.56
CA SER A 22 -4.81 -26.87 13.39
C SER A 22 -5.16 -25.65 12.54
N PHE A 23 -6.00 -24.78 13.10
CA PHE A 23 -6.59 -23.62 12.42
C PHE A 23 -6.18 -22.35 13.16
N VAL A 24 -5.25 -21.59 12.58
CA VAL A 24 -4.73 -20.36 13.19
C VAL A 24 -5.16 -19.17 12.34
N ARG A 25 -5.80 -18.16 12.95
CA ARG A 25 -6.16 -16.93 12.23
C ARG A 25 -4.93 -16.27 11.64
N SER A 26 -5.02 -15.87 10.38
CA SER A 26 -3.94 -15.18 9.67
C SER A 26 -4.03 -13.68 9.93
N GLU A 27 -2.95 -13.08 10.36
CA GLU A 27 -2.82 -11.63 10.58
C GLU A 27 -2.14 -10.98 9.37
N GLY A 28 -2.82 -10.96 8.22
CA GLY A 28 -2.34 -10.25 7.03
C GLY A 28 -2.99 -8.86 6.89
N GLY A 29 -2.33 -7.91 6.23
CA GLY A 29 -2.86 -6.56 6.02
C GLY A 29 -4.25 -6.55 5.36
N LEU A 30 -4.48 -7.41 4.36
CA LEU A 30 -5.80 -7.61 3.75
C LEU A 30 -6.83 -8.11 4.75
N THR A 31 -6.50 -9.14 5.51
CA THR A 31 -7.38 -9.73 6.54
C THR A 31 -7.74 -8.71 7.61
N THR A 32 -6.75 -8.00 8.13
CA THR A 32 -6.95 -6.95 9.15
C THR A 32 -7.82 -5.82 8.62
N GLY A 33 -7.56 -5.34 7.40
CA GLY A 33 -8.34 -4.29 6.76
C GLY A 33 -9.80 -4.70 6.53
N LEU A 34 -10.05 -5.88 5.97
CA LEU A 34 -11.40 -6.37 5.67
C LEU A 34 -12.19 -6.79 6.93
N ASN A 35 -11.51 -7.29 7.97
CA ASN A 35 -12.16 -7.60 9.24
C ASN A 35 -12.61 -6.34 10.00
N SER A 36 -11.94 -5.22 9.79
CA SER A 36 -12.30 -3.94 10.42
C SER A 36 -13.58 -3.30 9.84
N LEU A 37 -14.05 -3.77 8.70
CA LEU A 37 -15.26 -3.26 8.05
C LEU A 37 -16.50 -3.60 8.90
N GLN A 38 -17.14 -2.57 9.44
CA GLN A 38 -18.44 -2.67 10.12
C GLN A 38 -19.55 -2.62 9.07
N ILE A 39 -20.00 -3.79 8.66
CA ILE A 39 -21.12 -3.94 7.72
C ILE A 39 -22.21 -4.79 8.34
N SER A 40 -23.45 -4.53 7.96
CA SER A 40 -24.64 -5.24 8.45
C SER A 40 -24.87 -6.60 7.78
N TYR A 41 -24.03 -6.98 6.80
CA TYR A 41 -24.13 -8.26 6.10
C TYR A 41 -23.41 -9.38 6.84
N GLU A 42 -23.96 -10.60 6.75
CA GLU A 42 -23.26 -11.82 7.15
C GLU A 42 -22.06 -12.02 6.20
N LYS A 43 -20.84 -12.05 6.76
CA LYS A 43 -19.61 -12.23 5.99
C LYS A 43 -19.31 -13.71 5.81
N HIS A 44 -19.11 -14.11 4.57
CA HIS A 44 -18.55 -15.39 4.18
C HIS A 44 -17.22 -15.16 3.45
N TRP A 45 -16.31 -16.12 3.54
CA TRP A 45 -15.03 -16.01 2.86
C TRP A 45 -14.73 -17.26 2.05
N ILE A 46 -14.28 -17.08 0.81
CA ILE A 46 -13.91 -18.17 -0.10
C ILE A 46 -12.43 -18.02 -0.46
N GLY A 47 -11.66 -19.10 -0.30
CA GLY A 47 -10.22 -19.04 -0.59
C GLY A 47 -9.49 -20.36 -0.35
N TRP A 48 -8.24 -20.40 -0.77
CA TRP A 48 -7.35 -21.53 -0.51
C TRP A 48 -6.94 -21.56 0.98
N PRO A 49 -7.05 -22.72 1.68
CA PRO A 49 -6.70 -22.84 3.09
C PRO A 49 -5.19 -22.83 3.36
N GLY A 50 -4.36 -22.86 2.32
CA GLY A 50 -2.90 -22.66 2.45
C GLY A 50 -2.07 -23.94 2.49
N LEU A 51 -2.71 -25.12 2.33
CA LEU A 51 -2.04 -26.41 2.23
C LEU A 51 -2.58 -27.20 1.03
N CYS A 52 -1.81 -28.17 0.57
CA CYS A 52 -2.24 -29.18 -0.39
C CYS A 52 -2.82 -30.37 0.36
N VAL A 53 -3.97 -30.86 -0.07
CA VAL A 53 -4.66 -32.03 0.52
C VAL A 53 -5.16 -32.89 -0.63
N ASP A 54 -4.73 -34.16 -0.65
CA ASP A 54 -5.12 -35.10 -1.72
C ASP A 54 -6.31 -35.98 -1.34
N LYS A 55 -6.41 -36.35 -0.03
CA LYS A 55 -7.45 -37.25 0.43
C LYS A 55 -8.79 -36.53 0.64
N GLU A 56 -9.84 -37.06 0.07
CA GLU A 56 -11.19 -36.51 0.19
C GLU A 56 -11.70 -36.46 1.64
N GLU A 57 -11.34 -37.44 2.47
CA GLU A 57 -11.69 -37.47 3.89
C GLU A 57 -11.10 -36.27 4.65
N GLU A 58 -9.83 -35.96 4.39
CA GLU A 58 -9.14 -34.79 4.97
C GLU A 58 -9.75 -33.47 4.48
N LYS A 59 -10.12 -33.38 3.18
CA LYS A 59 -10.85 -32.21 2.63
C LYS A 59 -12.19 -31.99 3.32
N LEU A 60 -12.94 -33.06 3.56
CA LEU A 60 -14.24 -33.01 4.26
C LEU A 60 -14.08 -32.54 5.70
N GLU A 61 -13.07 -33.04 6.42
CA GLU A 61 -12.76 -32.63 7.80
C GLU A 61 -12.44 -31.13 7.85
N ILE A 62 -11.53 -30.67 6.99
CA ILE A 62 -11.12 -29.25 6.91
C ILE A 62 -12.34 -28.39 6.56
N THR A 63 -13.13 -28.79 5.58
CA THR A 63 -14.34 -28.04 5.15
C THR A 63 -15.33 -27.92 6.31
N SER A 64 -15.57 -29.01 7.04
CA SER A 64 -16.49 -29.01 8.17
C SER A 64 -16.10 -28.04 9.28
N GLU A 65 -14.79 -27.91 9.57
CA GLU A 65 -14.30 -26.95 10.57
C GLU A 65 -14.34 -25.50 10.05
N LEU A 66 -14.01 -25.28 8.79
CA LEU A 66 -14.02 -23.96 8.17
C LEU A 66 -15.44 -23.41 7.99
N ASP A 67 -16.41 -24.26 7.67
CA ASP A 67 -17.81 -23.87 7.53
C ASP A 67 -18.42 -23.31 8.83
N LYS A 68 -17.94 -23.78 10.01
CA LYS A 68 -18.32 -23.20 11.32
C LYS A 68 -17.92 -21.73 11.46
N MET A 69 -16.96 -21.28 10.66
CA MET A 69 -16.45 -19.90 10.63
C MET A 69 -16.95 -19.12 9.42
N ASN A 70 -17.87 -19.64 8.63
CA ASN A 70 -18.33 -19.11 7.33
C ASN A 70 -17.18 -19.01 6.30
N PHE A 71 -16.24 -19.94 6.33
CA PHE A 71 -15.13 -20.03 5.37
C PHE A 71 -15.33 -21.24 4.45
N HIS A 72 -15.24 -21.02 3.14
CA HIS A 72 -15.42 -22.04 2.12
C HIS A 72 -14.09 -22.29 1.41
N PRO A 73 -13.47 -23.47 1.58
CA PRO A 73 -12.14 -23.73 1.04
C PRO A 73 -12.19 -24.08 -0.45
N VAL A 74 -11.23 -23.51 -1.21
CA VAL A 74 -10.87 -23.96 -2.56
C VAL A 74 -9.56 -24.73 -2.45
N PHE A 75 -9.58 -26.03 -2.64
CA PHE A 75 -8.36 -26.86 -2.56
C PHE A 75 -7.60 -26.81 -3.87
N LEU A 76 -6.30 -26.63 -3.77
CA LEU A 76 -5.37 -26.57 -4.91
C LEU A 76 -4.36 -27.74 -4.84
N THR A 77 -4.05 -28.30 -5.99
CA THR A 77 -2.97 -29.29 -6.13
C THR A 77 -1.60 -28.61 -6.11
N GLU A 78 -0.54 -29.38 -5.84
CA GLU A 78 0.84 -28.85 -5.88
C GLU A 78 1.20 -28.23 -7.25
N VAL A 79 0.74 -28.82 -8.33
CA VAL A 79 0.94 -28.28 -9.71
C VAL A 79 0.24 -26.93 -9.87
N GLN A 80 -0.99 -26.81 -9.37
CA GLN A 80 -1.71 -25.54 -9.42
C GLN A 80 -1.05 -24.50 -8.53
N ILE A 81 -0.58 -24.84 -7.32
CA ILE A 81 0.15 -23.91 -6.45
C ILE A 81 1.41 -23.42 -7.17
N ARG A 82 2.22 -24.34 -7.74
CA ARG A 82 3.45 -24.01 -8.47
C ARG A 82 3.17 -23.14 -9.70
N ASP A 83 2.22 -23.49 -10.56
CA ASP A 83 2.05 -22.83 -11.86
C ASP A 83 1.11 -21.62 -11.81
N TYR A 84 0.05 -21.64 -10.97
CA TYR A 84 -0.85 -20.51 -10.79
C TYR A 84 -0.32 -19.48 -9.78
N TYR A 85 0.02 -19.92 -8.54
CA TYR A 85 0.36 -18.98 -7.48
C TYR A 85 1.82 -18.52 -7.59
N GLU A 86 2.80 -19.44 -7.61
CA GLU A 86 4.21 -19.09 -7.73
C GLU A 86 4.54 -18.64 -9.17
N GLY A 87 3.94 -19.30 -10.17
CA GLY A 87 4.13 -19.03 -11.58
C GLY A 87 3.42 -17.76 -12.04
N TYR A 88 2.17 -17.87 -12.52
CA TYR A 88 1.51 -16.73 -13.17
C TYR A 88 1.33 -15.54 -12.23
N SER A 89 0.85 -15.76 -11.02
CA SER A 89 0.59 -14.68 -10.08
C SER A 89 1.88 -13.98 -9.63
N ASN A 90 2.88 -14.74 -9.14
CA ASN A 90 4.05 -14.16 -8.48
C ASN A 90 5.30 -14.04 -9.36
N SER A 91 5.39 -14.80 -10.46
CA SER A 91 6.53 -14.70 -11.40
C SER A 91 6.16 -14.00 -12.72
N THR A 92 4.87 -13.78 -13.01
CA THR A 92 4.44 -13.01 -14.20
C THR A 92 3.79 -11.68 -13.81
N ILE A 93 2.65 -11.71 -13.11
CA ILE A 93 1.85 -10.49 -12.82
C ILE A 93 2.53 -9.60 -11.76
N TRP A 94 2.98 -10.17 -10.65
CA TRP A 94 3.59 -9.40 -9.58
C TRP A 94 4.77 -8.53 -10.04
N PRO A 95 5.83 -9.09 -10.69
CA PRO A 95 6.96 -8.27 -11.12
C PRO A 95 6.57 -7.26 -12.20
N LEU A 96 5.67 -7.61 -13.12
CA LEU A 96 5.18 -6.68 -14.14
C LEU A 96 4.48 -5.47 -13.50
N CYS A 97 3.56 -5.71 -12.57
CA CYS A 97 2.81 -4.65 -11.91
C CYS A 97 3.70 -3.77 -11.03
N HIS A 98 4.76 -4.30 -10.47
CA HIS A 98 5.74 -3.54 -9.68
C HIS A 98 6.88 -2.94 -10.50
N TYR A 99 6.83 -3.01 -11.84
CA TYR A 99 7.84 -2.46 -12.77
C TYR A 99 9.21 -3.17 -12.72
N PHE A 100 9.24 -4.39 -12.23
CA PHE A 100 10.41 -5.28 -12.28
C PHE A 100 10.32 -6.25 -13.45
N TYR A 101 10.02 -5.73 -14.63
CA TYR A 101 9.75 -6.52 -15.83
C TYR A 101 10.88 -7.50 -16.20
N ALA A 102 12.12 -7.23 -15.80
CA ALA A 102 13.24 -8.13 -15.99
C ALA A 102 13.10 -9.48 -15.22
N TYR A 103 12.28 -9.52 -14.19
CA TYR A 103 11.98 -10.74 -13.42
C TYR A 103 10.74 -11.46 -13.93
N THR A 104 10.06 -10.92 -14.94
CA THR A 104 8.81 -11.47 -15.46
C THR A 104 9.06 -12.73 -16.28
N LEU A 105 8.42 -13.83 -15.89
CA LEU A 105 8.48 -15.12 -16.58
C LEU A 105 7.17 -15.40 -17.31
N TYR A 106 7.25 -15.73 -18.58
CA TYR A 106 6.10 -16.10 -19.41
C TYR A 106 6.16 -17.59 -19.75
N LYS A 107 5.18 -18.36 -19.24
CA LYS A 107 5.00 -19.77 -19.57
C LYS A 107 3.53 -20.06 -19.87
N LYS A 108 3.26 -20.81 -20.94
CA LYS A 108 1.88 -21.18 -21.32
C LYS A 108 1.20 -22.02 -20.23
N SER A 109 1.95 -22.89 -19.51
CA SER A 109 1.43 -23.67 -18.39
C SER A 109 0.95 -22.77 -17.26
N PHE A 110 1.66 -21.66 -16.96
CA PHE A 110 1.28 -20.71 -15.93
C PHE A 110 -0.08 -20.07 -16.22
N TRP A 111 -0.28 -19.61 -17.45
CA TRP A 111 -1.56 -19.04 -17.88
C TRP A 111 -2.68 -20.07 -17.83
N GLN A 112 -2.42 -21.30 -18.26
CA GLN A 112 -3.41 -22.37 -18.23
C GLN A 112 -3.85 -22.68 -16.80
N ALA A 113 -2.90 -22.84 -15.86
CA ALA A 113 -3.19 -23.05 -14.45
C ALA A 113 -3.94 -21.86 -13.83
N TYR A 114 -3.62 -20.63 -14.25
CA TYR A 114 -4.33 -19.43 -13.80
C TYR A 114 -5.83 -19.45 -14.18
N LYS A 115 -6.15 -19.86 -15.40
CA LYS A 115 -7.54 -20.03 -15.86
C LYS A 115 -8.25 -21.14 -15.09
N GLU A 116 -7.61 -22.29 -14.92
CA GLU A 116 -8.17 -23.44 -14.23
C GLU A 116 -8.49 -23.11 -12.76
N VAL A 117 -7.58 -22.45 -12.06
CA VAL A 117 -7.80 -22.08 -10.66
C VAL A 117 -8.92 -21.02 -10.53
N ASN A 118 -8.94 -19.99 -11.41
CA ASN A 118 -10.06 -19.04 -11.43
C ASN A 118 -11.40 -19.75 -11.67
N GLN A 119 -11.43 -20.84 -12.49
CA GLN A 119 -12.62 -21.65 -12.69
C GLN A 119 -13.01 -22.42 -11.42
N LEU A 120 -12.03 -23.02 -10.69
CA LEU A 120 -12.31 -23.69 -9.41
C LEU A 120 -12.96 -22.73 -8.40
N PHE A 121 -12.47 -21.49 -8.31
CA PHE A 121 -13.10 -20.45 -7.50
C PHE A 121 -14.53 -20.13 -7.95
N CYS A 122 -14.74 -20.01 -9.25
CA CYS A 122 -16.08 -19.79 -9.81
C CYS A 122 -17.04 -20.92 -9.45
N ASP A 123 -16.59 -22.16 -9.59
CA ASP A 123 -17.40 -23.35 -9.29
C ASP A 123 -17.79 -23.42 -7.80
N GLU A 124 -16.85 -23.12 -6.91
CA GLU A 124 -17.12 -23.08 -5.46
C GLU A 124 -18.11 -21.97 -5.09
N ILE A 125 -17.97 -20.77 -5.67
CA ILE A 125 -18.91 -19.68 -5.46
C ILE A 125 -20.30 -20.08 -5.94
N CYS A 126 -20.42 -20.71 -7.09
CA CYS A 126 -21.70 -21.16 -7.65
C CYS A 126 -22.43 -22.19 -6.77
N ARG A 127 -21.68 -22.94 -5.93
CA ARG A 127 -22.29 -23.88 -4.98
C ARG A 127 -22.98 -23.19 -3.80
N VAL A 128 -22.47 -22.06 -3.35
CA VAL A 128 -22.89 -21.45 -2.07
C VAL A 128 -23.73 -20.20 -2.25
N ILE A 129 -23.58 -19.47 -3.35
CA ILE A 129 -24.26 -18.19 -3.58
C ILE A 129 -25.76 -18.34 -3.79
N ARG A 130 -26.53 -17.34 -3.39
CA ARG A 130 -27.97 -17.25 -3.56
C ARG A 130 -28.37 -15.92 -4.21
N PRO A 131 -29.51 -15.81 -4.86
CA PRO A 131 -30.02 -14.54 -5.39
C PRO A 131 -30.10 -13.48 -4.29
N GLY A 132 -29.58 -12.29 -4.62
CA GLY A 132 -29.51 -11.15 -3.69
C GLY A 132 -28.24 -11.08 -2.86
N ASP A 133 -27.36 -12.06 -2.94
CA ASP A 133 -26.03 -11.98 -2.31
C ASP A 133 -25.06 -11.11 -3.13
N VAL A 134 -23.99 -10.66 -2.48
CA VAL A 134 -22.95 -9.81 -3.08
C VAL A 134 -21.61 -10.55 -3.05
N VAL A 135 -20.87 -10.46 -4.13
CA VAL A 135 -19.50 -11.02 -4.25
C VAL A 135 -18.49 -9.88 -4.32
N TRP A 136 -17.43 -9.98 -3.52
CA TRP A 136 -16.33 -9.04 -3.55
C TRP A 136 -15.00 -9.76 -3.76
N VAL A 137 -14.52 -9.72 -4.99
CA VAL A 137 -13.28 -10.39 -5.43
C VAL A 137 -12.06 -9.53 -5.09
N GLN A 138 -11.03 -10.17 -4.54
CA GLN A 138 -9.82 -9.51 -4.07
C GLN A 138 -8.61 -9.92 -4.91
N ASP A 139 -7.92 -8.91 -5.43
CA ASP A 139 -6.53 -8.90 -5.88
C ASP A 139 -6.22 -9.69 -7.18
N TYR A 140 -4.99 -9.54 -7.63
CA TYR A 140 -4.46 -9.93 -8.95
C TYR A 140 -4.46 -11.44 -9.23
N GLN A 141 -4.67 -12.28 -8.26
CA GLN A 141 -4.77 -13.72 -8.45
C GLN A 141 -6.09 -14.13 -9.11
N LEU A 142 -7.13 -13.32 -9.05
CA LEU A 142 -8.49 -13.67 -9.42
C LEU A 142 -9.10 -12.71 -10.48
N MET A 143 -8.26 -12.19 -11.38
CA MET A 143 -8.70 -11.18 -12.36
C MET A 143 -9.67 -11.70 -13.44
N LEU A 144 -9.75 -13.03 -13.64
CA LEU A 144 -10.70 -13.62 -14.61
C LEU A 144 -12.08 -13.92 -13.97
N LEU A 145 -12.09 -14.07 -12.65
CA LEU A 145 -13.23 -14.53 -11.90
C LEU A 145 -14.50 -13.66 -12.06
N PRO A 146 -14.42 -12.31 -12.07
CA PRO A 146 -15.63 -11.49 -12.24
C PRO A 146 -16.38 -11.79 -13.54
N ALA A 147 -15.68 -11.96 -14.67
CA ALA A 147 -16.32 -12.30 -15.95
C ALA A 147 -16.85 -13.74 -16.00
N MET A 148 -16.19 -14.69 -15.31
CA MET A 148 -16.67 -16.06 -15.20
C MET A 148 -17.98 -16.10 -14.43
N LEU A 149 -18.08 -15.42 -13.29
CA LEU A 149 -19.30 -15.29 -12.50
C LEU A 149 -20.42 -14.58 -13.28
N ARG A 150 -20.09 -13.50 -13.99
CA ARG A 150 -21.08 -12.75 -14.80
C ARG A 150 -21.73 -13.58 -15.89
N LYS A 151 -21.00 -14.55 -16.46
CA LYS A 151 -21.56 -15.48 -17.47
C LYS A 151 -22.59 -16.42 -16.87
N VAL A 152 -22.41 -16.83 -15.60
CA VAL A 152 -23.32 -17.75 -14.91
C VAL A 152 -24.48 -16.99 -14.28
N TYR A 153 -24.19 -15.84 -13.69
CA TYR A 153 -25.17 -14.99 -12.99
C TYR A 153 -25.13 -13.56 -13.56
N PRO A 154 -25.95 -13.27 -14.60
CA PRO A 154 -25.92 -11.96 -15.28
C PRO A 154 -26.25 -10.78 -14.37
N ASP A 155 -27.06 -10.96 -13.32
CA ASP A 155 -27.54 -9.91 -12.42
C ASP A 155 -26.83 -9.89 -11.06
N LEU A 156 -25.76 -10.69 -10.89
CA LEU A 156 -24.99 -10.75 -9.64
C LEU A 156 -24.27 -9.43 -9.39
N SER A 157 -24.38 -8.90 -8.17
CA SER A 157 -23.57 -7.75 -7.73
C SER A 157 -22.13 -8.16 -7.45
N ILE A 158 -21.21 -7.71 -8.28
CA ILE A 158 -19.79 -8.08 -8.21
C ILE A 158 -18.92 -6.84 -8.04
N GLY A 159 -18.21 -6.75 -6.90
CA GLY A 159 -17.10 -5.82 -6.69
C GLY A 159 -15.76 -6.51 -6.93
N TYR A 160 -14.77 -5.75 -7.39
CA TYR A 160 -13.37 -6.18 -7.49
C TYR A 160 -12.45 -5.14 -6.89
N PHE A 161 -11.44 -5.55 -6.12
CA PHE A 161 -10.42 -4.66 -5.58
C PHE A 161 -9.02 -5.13 -5.97
N HIS A 162 -8.23 -4.22 -6.56
CA HIS A 162 -6.86 -4.46 -6.97
C HIS A 162 -5.88 -3.88 -5.95
N HIS A 163 -5.17 -4.74 -5.20
CA HIS A 163 -4.33 -4.32 -4.06
C HIS A 163 -2.89 -3.97 -4.42
N ILE A 164 -2.44 -4.30 -5.62
CA ILE A 164 -1.09 -4.00 -6.09
C ILE A 164 -1.10 -2.85 -7.10
N PRO A 165 0.05 -2.27 -7.46
CA PRO A 165 0.10 -1.29 -8.53
C PRO A 165 -0.50 -1.83 -9.83
N PHE A 166 -1.36 -1.07 -10.49
CA PHE A 166 -1.70 -1.38 -11.87
C PHE A 166 -0.70 -0.66 -12.77
N PRO A 167 0.00 -1.36 -13.69
CA PRO A 167 1.09 -0.76 -14.46
C PRO A 167 0.55 0.16 -15.55
N SER A 168 1.37 1.12 -15.99
CA SER A 168 1.04 1.94 -17.14
C SER A 168 0.79 1.08 -18.39
N TYR A 169 0.02 1.60 -19.33
CA TYR A 169 -0.27 0.88 -20.58
C TYR A 169 1.00 0.40 -21.31
N GLU A 170 2.05 1.21 -21.34
CA GLU A 170 3.29 0.85 -22.02
C GLU A 170 3.95 -0.41 -21.44
N LEU A 171 3.77 -0.64 -20.15
CA LEU A 171 4.26 -1.85 -19.52
C LEU A 171 3.22 -2.98 -19.59
N PHE A 172 1.95 -2.67 -19.36
CA PHE A 172 0.88 -3.67 -19.40
C PHE A 172 0.73 -4.32 -20.79
N ARG A 173 0.98 -3.58 -21.86
CA ARG A 173 0.86 -4.07 -23.26
C ARG A 173 1.78 -5.24 -23.60
N ILE A 174 2.87 -5.45 -22.85
CA ILE A 174 3.78 -6.58 -23.08
C ILE A 174 3.20 -7.92 -22.61
N LEU A 175 2.15 -7.90 -21.77
CA LEU A 175 1.48 -9.11 -21.31
C LEU A 175 0.66 -9.73 -22.46
N PRO A 176 0.93 -10.98 -22.87
CA PRO A 176 0.20 -11.62 -23.97
C PRO A 176 -1.32 -11.65 -23.74
N GLU A 177 -1.74 -11.97 -22.52
CA GLU A 177 -3.13 -12.19 -22.11
C GLU A 177 -3.86 -10.92 -21.67
N ARG A 178 -3.28 -9.75 -21.92
CA ARG A 178 -3.80 -8.45 -21.49
C ARG A 178 -5.29 -8.21 -21.79
N ALA A 179 -5.74 -8.62 -22.98
CA ALA A 179 -7.14 -8.45 -23.38
C ALA A 179 -8.09 -9.36 -22.58
N GLU A 180 -7.67 -10.60 -22.30
CA GLU A 180 -8.46 -11.54 -21.52
C GLU A 180 -8.56 -11.08 -20.06
N ILE A 181 -7.48 -10.57 -19.48
CA ILE A 181 -7.45 -10.03 -18.12
C ILE A 181 -8.37 -8.82 -17.99
N LEU A 182 -8.28 -7.85 -18.91
CA LEU A 182 -9.15 -6.66 -18.87
C LEU A 182 -10.63 -7.06 -19.01
N LYS A 183 -10.96 -7.97 -19.93
CA LYS A 183 -12.33 -8.50 -20.06
C LYS A 183 -12.77 -9.26 -18.80
N GLY A 184 -11.83 -9.95 -18.14
CA GLY A 184 -12.06 -10.62 -16.88
C GLY A 184 -12.50 -9.65 -15.78
N LEU A 185 -11.73 -8.57 -15.59
CA LEU A 185 -12.00 -7.52 -14.61
C LEU A 185 -13.31 -6.78 -14.89
N LEU A 186 -13.58 -6.45 -16.16
CA LEU A 186 -14.82 -5.77 -16.58
C LEU A 186 -16.09 -6.61 -16.39
N GLY A 187 -16.00 -7.86 -15.92
CA GLY A 187 -17.14 -8.62 -15.39
C GLY A 187 -17.72 -8.06 -14.11
N ALA A 188 -16.95 -7.29 -13.35
CA ALA A 188 -17.41 -6.60 -12.14
C ALA A 188 -18.28 -5.36 -12.47
N ASP A 189 -19.14 -4.98 -11.53
CA ASP A 189 -19.92 -3.74 -11.57
C ASP A 189 -19.13 -2.57 -11.00
N PHE A 190 -18.25 -2.87 -10.04
CA PHE A 190 -17.39 -1.89 -9.39
C PHE A 190 -15.95 -2.42 -9.30
N ILE A 191 -14.98 -1.63 -9.78
CA ILE A 191 -13.55 -1.96 -9.75
C ILE A 191 -12.82 -0.86 -9.00
N ALA A 192 -12.12 -1.23 -7.92
CA ALA A 192 -11.41 -0.28 -7.07
C ALA A 192 -9.90 -0.50 -7.09
N PHE A 193 -9.18 0.61 -6.97
CA PHE A 193 -7.72 0.68 -6.83
C PHE A 193 -7.35 1.49 -5.60
N HIS A 194 -6.11 1.40 -5.13
CA HIS A 194 -5.66 2.23 -4.00
C HIS A 194 -5.43 3.69 -4.36
N THR A 195 -5.03 3.98 -5.59
CA THR A 195 -4.66 5.33 -6.02
C THR A 195 -5.30 5.71 -7.36
N HIS A 196 -5.49 7.00 -7.57
CA HIS A 196 -5.98 7.54 -8.85
C HIS A 196 -5.05 7.20 -10.02
N ASP A 197 -3.75 7.10 -9.82
CA ASP A 197 -2.81 6.75 -10.87
C ASP A 197 -3.02 5.32 -11.37
N TYR A 198 -3.25 4.37 -10.46
CA TYR A 198 -3.54 2.98 -10.84
C TYR A 198 -4.89 2.85 -11.54
N MET A 199 -5.90 3.58 -11.09
CA MET A 199 -7.19 3.71 -11.76
C MET A 199 -7.01 4.24 -13.19
N ARG A 200 -6.27 5.35 -13.38
CA ARG A 200 -5.98 5.94 -14.70
C ARG A 200 -5.22 4.99 -15.61
N HIS A 201 -4.24 4.25 -15.08
CA HIS A 201 -3.51 3.26 -15.84
C HIS A 201 -4.42 2.14 -16.34
N PHE A 202 -5.35 1.68 -15.50
CA PHE A 202 -6.35 0.68 -15.88
C PHE A 202 -7.28 1.21 -16.97
N ILE A 203 -7.86 2.39 -16.81
CA ILE A 203 -8.73 3.04 -17.80
C ILE A 203 -7.98 3.16 -19.14
N SER A 204 -6.77 3.71 -19.14
CA SER A 204 -5.96 3.84 -20.34
C SER A 204 -5.64 2.48 -21.02
N ALA A 205 -5.45 1.42 -20.23
CA ALA A 205 -5.24 0.08 -20.78
C ALA A 205 -6.52 -0.46 -21.44
N VAL A 206 -7.68 -0.27 -20.81
CA VAL A 206 -8.99 -0.69 -21.37
C VAL A 206 -9.30 0.05 -22.67
N GLU A 207 -9.14 1.36 -22.70
CA GLU A 207 -9.37 2.18 -23.91
C GLU A 207 -8.49 1.74 -25.07
N ARG A 208 -7.20 1.51 -24.83
CA ARG A 208 -6.23 1.17 -25.88
C ARG A 208 -6.26 -0.29 -26.32
N VAL A 209 -6.63 -1.22 -25.44
CA VAL A 209 -6.62 -2.66 -25.75
C VAL A 209 -7.99 -3.16 -26.20
N LEU A 210 -9.07 -2.65 -25.59
CA LEU A 210 -10.44 -3.10 -25.85
C LEU A 210 -11.24 -2.10 -26.68
N HIS A 211 -10.71 -0.90 -26.92
CA HIS A 211 -11.38 0.17 -27.67
C HIS A 211 -12.73 0.57 -27.07
N LEU A 212 -12.80 0.57 -25.73
CA LEU A 212 -13.96 1.02 -24.99
C LEU A 212 -13.74 2.44 -24.48
N GLU A 213 -14.74 3.30 -24.60
CA GLU A 213 -14.69 4.69 -24.14
C GLU A 213 -15.27 4.83 -22.75
N PHE A 214 -14.60 5.61 -21.91
CA PHE A 214 -15.07 5.97 -20.58
C PHE A 214 -15.75 7.35 -20.58
N LYS A 215 -16.81 7.45 -19.78
CA LYS A 215 -17.39 8.74 -19.39
C LYS A 215 -17.09 8.95 -17.91
N LEU A 216 -16.11 9.80 -17.63
CA LEU A 216 -15.53 9.98 -16.30
C LEU A 216 -14.91 8.65 -15.79
N ASP A 217 -15.54 8.02 -14.85
CA ASP A 217 -15.13 6.76 -14.19
C ASP A 217 -16.01 5.55 -14.58
N GLU A 218 -16.89 5.70 -15.58
CA GLU A 218 -17.85 4.68 -16.00
C GLU A 218 -17.61 4.22 -17.43
N VAL A 219 -17.78 2.92 -17.66
CA VAL A 219 -17.73 2.30 -18.99
C VAL A 219 -19.02 1.53 -19.26
N GLN A 220 -19.62 1.78 -20.44
CA GLN A 220 -20.80 1.08 -20.90
C GLN A 220 -20.44 -0.29 -21.51
N LEU A 221 -21.02 -1.35 -21.00
CA LEU A 221 -20.79 -2.75 -21.41
C LEU A 221 -22.12 -3.41 -21.81
N GLY A 222 -22.60 -3.08 -23.01
CA GLY A 222 -23.94 -3.47 -23.44
C GLY A 222 -25.02 -2.82 -22.57
N ASN A 223 -25.80 -3.64 -21.87
CA ASN A 223 -26.89 -3.16 -20.98
C ASN A 223 -26.41 -2.86 -19.55
N ARG A 224 -25.12 -2.99 -19.27
CA ARG A 224 -24.52 -2.83 -17.95
C ARG A 224 -23.48 -1.70 -17.95
N VAL A 225 -23.34 -1.04 -16.82
CA VAL A 225 -22.27 -0.07 -16.55
C VAL A 225 -21.30 -0.69 -15.56
N ALA A 226 -20.00 -0.57 -15.79
CA ALA A 226 -18.98 -0.82 -14.77
C ALA A 226 -18.38 0.51 -14.34
N ARG A 227 -18.27 0.71 -13.03
CA ARG A 227 -17.66 1.89 -12.42
C ARG A 227 -16.27 1.57 -11.88
N ILE A 228 -15.33 2.48 -12.12
CA ILE A 228 -13.95 2.34 -11.67
C ILE A 228 -13.64 3.51 -10.72
N ASP A 229 -13.01 3.22 -9.55
CA ASP A 229 -12.71 4.28 -8.58
C ASP A 229 -11.40 4.03 -7.84
N ALA A 230 -10.90 5.05 -7.16
CA ALA A 230 -9.74 4.98 -6.28
C ALA A 230 -10.21 5.03 -4.82
N LEU A 231 -10.13 3.90 -4.13
CA LEU A 231 -10.54 3.75 -2.73
C LEU A 231 -9.33 3.27 -1.91
N PRO A 232 -8.59 4.17 -1.25
CA PRO A 232 -7.46 3.76 -0.41
C PRO A 232 -7.95 2.93 0.78
N MET A 233 -7.37 1.74 0.99
CA MET A 233 -7.66 0.92 2.15
C MET A 233 -6.98 1.53 3.38
N GLY A 234 -7.74 1.74 4.45
CA GLY A 234 -7.24 2.20 5.73
C GLY A 234 -6.86 1.06 6.68
N ILE A 235 -6.55 1.43 7.91
CA ILE A 235 -6.32 0.52 9.03
C ILE A 235 -7.33 0.80 10.13
N ASN A 236 -7.53 -0.16 11.04
CA ASN A 236 -8.29 0.08 12.27
C ASN A 236 -7.44 0.91 13.24
N TYR A 237 -7.50 2.22 13.09
CA TYR A 237 -6.77 3.18 13.92
C TYR A 237 -7.02 2.97 15.42
N ASP A 238 -8.27 2.76 15.81
CA ASP A 238 -8.66 2.60 17.22
C ASP A 238 -8.00 1.41 17.89
N SER A 239 -7.83 0.30 17.18
CA SER A 239 -7.17 -0.88 17.73
C SER A 239 -5.70 -0.63 18.06
N TYR A 240 -4.99 0.11 17.21
CA TYR A 240 -3.60 0.49 17.45
C TYR A 240 -3.49 1.61 18.49
N HIS A 241 -4.35 2.62 18.42
CA HIS A 241 -4.35 3.74 19.36
C HIS A 241 -4.61 3.29 20.80
N LYS A 242 -5.57 2.40 21.01
CA LYS A 242 -5.92 1.87 22.34
C LYS A 242 -5.00 0.74 22.80
N ALA A 243 -4.17 0.20 21.92
CA ALA A 243 -3.27 -0.92 22.20
C ALA A 243 -2.32 -0.65 23.37
N SER A 244 -1.78 0.57 23.47
CA SER A 244 -0.90 0.97 24.56
C SER A 244 -1.53 0.89 25.96
N CYS A 245 -2.86 0.78 26.05
CA CYS A 245 -3.58 0.56 27.30
C CYS A 245 -3.63 -0.92 27.72
N ASN A 246 -3.37 -1.85 26.78
CA ASN A 246 -3.37 -3.29 27.05
C ASN A 246 -2.17 -3.67 27.93
N PRO A 247 -2.37 -4.42 29.05
CA PRO A 247 -1.28 -4.84 29.94
C PRO A 247 -0.19 -5.65 29.23
N GLN A 248 -0.55 -6.54 28.29
CA GLN A 248 0.40 -7.35 27.53
C GLN A 248 1.28 -6.47 26.62
N VAL A 249 0.68 -5.48 25.96
CA VAL A 249 1.41 -4.49 25.15
C VAL A 249 2.34 -3.64 26.00
N LYS A 250 1.91 -3.20 27.20
CA LYS A 250 2.78 -2.48 28.14
C LYS A 250 4.00 -3.28 28.53
N GLN A 251 3.80 -4.54 28.87
CA GLN A 251 4.91 -5.45 29.19
C GLN A 251 5.88 -5.61 28.02
N ALA A 252 5.35 -5.76 26.80
CA ALA A 252 6.16 -5.83 25.59
C ALA A 252 6.93 -4.51 25.32
N ILE A 253 6.29 -3.34 25.54
CA ILE A 253 6.95 -2.01 25.44
C ILE A 253 8.12 -1.91 26.42
N ASP A 254 7.92 -2.31 27.68
CA ASP A 254 8.97 -2.22 28.71
C ASP A 254 10.13 -3.19 28.39
N HIS A 255 9.82 -4.37 27.87
CA HIS A 255 10.83 -5.32 27.39
C HIS A 255 11.62 -4.74 26.21
N THR A 256 10.94 -4.23 25.19
CA THR A 256 11.56 -3.64 23.99
C THR A 256 12.44 -2.44 24.35
N ARG A 257 12.00 -1.55 25.25
CA ARG A 257 12.83 -0.44 25.73
C ARG A 257 14.11 -0.88 26.42
N LYS A 258 14.06 -1.98 27.18
CA LYS A 258 15.26 -2.55 27.81
C LYS A 258 16.23 -3.13 26.79
N LEU A 259 15.72 -3.75 25.72
CA LEU A 259 16.55 -4.31 24.65
C LEU A 259 17.34 -3.24 23.89
N PHE A 260 16.68 -2.14 23.52
CA PHE A 260 17.31 -1.09 22.71
C PHE A 260 17.96 0.04 23.53
N GLY A 261 17.75 0.04 24.87
CA GLY A 261 18.37 1.00 25.77
C GLY A 261 18.00 2.47 25.40
N ASN A 262 19.01 3.34 25.41
CA ASN A 262 18.85 4.77 25.10
C ASN A 262 19.16 5.10 23.62
N HIS A 263 19.38 4.12 22.76
CA HIS A 263 19.64 4.35 21.34
C HIS A 263 18.39 4.87 20.63
N LYS A 264 18.58 5.76 19.67
CA LYS A 264 17.52 6.13 18.75
C LYS A 264 17.17 4.94 17.86
N LEU A 265 15.91 4.55 17.86
CA LEU A 265 15.44 3.37 17.15
C LEU A 265 14.76 3.76 15.82
N ILE A 266 15.36 3.34 14.72
CA ILE A 266 14.75 3.39 13.40
C ILE A 266 14.11 2.03 13.15
N LEU A 267 12.81 2.00 12.90
CA LEU A 267 12.05 0.75 12.68
C LEU A 267 11.69 0.60 11.20
N SER A 268 11.89 -0.59 10.69
CA SER A 268 11.49 -1.04 9.37
C SER A 268 10.74 -2.36 9.45
N VAL A 269 9.54 -2.41 8.92
CA VAL A 269 8.68 -3.62 8.94
C VAL A 269 8.21 -3.91 7.54
N ASP A 270 8.63 -5.03 6.97
CA ASP A 270 8.26 -5.45 5.62
C ASP A 270 8.16 -6.97 5.51
N ARG A 271 7.48 -7.46 4.49
CA ARG A 271 7.68 -8.83 4.02
C ARG A 271 8.95 -8.90 3.19
N LEU A 272 9.58 -10.06 3.12
CA LEU A 272 10.66 -10.28 2.16
C LEU A 272 10.12 -10.07 0.75
N ASP A 273 10.48 -8.95 0.11
CA ASP A 273 10.07 -8.64 -1.26
C ASP A 273 11.02 -7.58 -1.84
N TYR A 274 11.44 -7.77 -3.08
CA TYR A 274 12.34 -6.84 -3.77
C TYR A 274 11.70 -5.47 -4.01
N SER A 275 10.37 -5.40 -4.08
CA SER A 275 9.64 -4.14 -4.23
C SER A 275 9.72 -3.23 -3.01
N LYS A 276 10.08 -3.77 -1.85
CA LYS A 276 10.14 -3.05 -0.57
C LYS A 276 11.42 -2.23 -0.36
N GLY A 277 12.38 -2.34 -1.27
CA GLY A 277 13.61 -1.52 -1.24
C GLY A 277 14.52 -1.84 -0.05
N ILE A 278 14.49 -3.06 0.48
CA ILE A 278 15.22 -3.47 1.69
C ILE A 278 16.72 -3.24 1.54
N LEU A 279 17.33 -3.69 0.44
CA LEU A 279 18.76 -3.49 0.18
C LEU A 279 19.12 -2.00 0.04
N HIS A 280 18.29 -1.20 -0.63
CA HIS A 280 18.50 0.24 -0.75
C HIS A 280 18.48 0.94 0.60
N ARG A 281 17.62 0.49 1.50
CA ARG A 281 17.53 0.98 2.90
C ARG A 281 18.79 0.64 3.69
N LEU A 282 19.30 -0.59 3.55
CA LEU A 282 20.55 -1.00 4.19
C LEU A 282 21.74 -0.20 3.67
N HIS A 283 21.86 -0.03 2.34
CA HIS A 283 22.91 0.80 1.74
C HIS A 283 22.81 2.26 2.21
N GLY A 284 21.59 2.83 2.25
CA GLY A 284 21.36 4.17 2.76
C GLY A 284 21.76 4.33 4.23
N PHE A 285 21.45 3.35 5.07
CA PHE A 285 21.83 3.34 6.48
C PHE A 285 23.34 3.15 6.67
N SER A 286 23.97 2.27 5.88
CA SER A 286 25.44 2.12 5.86
C SER A 286 26.14 3.44 5.48
N SER A 287 25.67 4.09 4.42
CA SER A 287 26.20 5.40 3.99
C SER A 287 25.98 6.49 5.05
N PHE A 288 24.82 6.48 5.74
CA PHE A 288 24.59 7.38 6.86
C PHE A 288 25.63 7.20 7.98
N LEU A 289 25.91 5.96 8.39
CA LEU A 289 26.93 5.69 9.42
C LEU A 289 28.33 6.08 8.97
N GLU A 290 28.66 5.89 7.70
CA GLU A 290 29.97 6.29 7.13
C GLU A 290 30.21 7.82 7.18
N HIS A 291 29.18 8.60 6.83
CA HIS A 291 29.29 10.07 6.77
C HIS A 291 29.00 10.75 8.11
N HIS A 292 28.45 10.03 9.07
CA HIS A 292 28.03 10.56 10.38
C HIS A 292 28.53 9.72 11.55
N PRO A 293 29.87 9.67 11.78
CA PRO A 293 30.44 8.89 12.88
C PRO A 293 29.92 9.29 14.26
N GLU A 294 29.43 10.53 14.42
CA GLU A 294 28.85 11.04 15.66
C GLU A 294 27.58 10.30 16.10
N TYR A 295 26.97 9.49 15.21
CA TYR A 295 25.81 8.64 15.52
C TYR A 295 26.18 7.20 15.85
N HIS A 296 27.46 6.81 15.76
CA HIS A 296 27.90 5.48 16.19
C HIS A 296 27.59 5.29 17.69
N GLY A 297 27.02 4.16 18.05
CA GLY A 297 26.57 3.87 19.41
C GLY A 297 25.33 4.66 19.86
N LYS A 298 24.64 5.39 18.96
CA LYS A 298 23.49 6.21 19.31
C LYS A 298 22.22 5.89 18.53
N VAL A 299 22.33 5.22 17.38
CA VAL A 299 21.22 4.89 16.52
C VAL A 299 21.27 3.42 16.13
N THR A 300 20.13 2.75 16.15
CA THR A 300 19.99 1.35 15.71
C THR A 300 18.84 1.23 14.71
N LEU A 301 19.09 0.52 13.60
CA LEU A 301 18.07 0.15 12.63
C LEU A 301 17.53 -1.24 12.99
N ALA A 302 16.29 -1.31 13.48
CA ALA A 302 15.58 -2.57 13.69
C ALA A 302 14.78 -2.93 12.42
N MET A 303 15.09 -4.08 11.84
CA MET A 303 14.45 -4.58 10.63
C MET A 303 13.69 -5.86 10.93
N ILE A 304 12.36 -5.81 10.82
CA ILE A 304 11.48 -6.97 10.87
C ILE A 304 11.13 -7.33 9.44
N ILE A 305 11.65 -8.47 8.98
CA ILE A 305 11.40 -8.98 7.62
C ILE A 305 10.67 -10.32 7.73
N VAL A 306 9.38 -10.29 7.40
CA VAL A 306 8.55 -11.50 7.45
C VAL A 306 8.83 -12.36 6.21
N PRO A 307 9.18 -13.65 6.38
CA PRO A 307 9.38 -14.59 5.27
C PRO A 307 8.19 -14.61 4.31
N SER A 308 8.47 -14.61 3.03
CA SER A 308 7.44 -14.62 1.98
C SER A 308 8.02 -15.22 0.70
N ARG A 309 7.32 -16.18 0.10
CA ARG A 309 7.64 -16.75 -1.22
C ARG A 309 9.04 -17.36 -1.32
N ASP A 310 9.51 -17.98 -0.25
CA ASP A 310 10.89 -18.50 -0.11
C ASP A 310 11.27 -19.54 -1.18
N HIS A 311 10.29 -20.15 -1.85
CA HIS A 311 10.50 -21.10 -2.96
C HIS A 311 10.72 -20.45 -4.32
N VAL A 312 10.55 -19.12 -4.45
CA VAL A 312 10.81 -18.38 -5.70
C VAL A 312 12.25 -17.90 -5.71
N GLY A 313 13.03 -18.32 -6.72
CA GLY A 313 14.49 -18.10 -6.76
C GLY A 313 14.97 -16.67 -6.52
N SER A 314 14.24 -15.66 -7.09
CA SER A 314 14.57 -14.25 -6.88
C SER A 314 14.43 -13.79 -5.42
N TYR A 315 13.57 -14.43 -4.63
CA TYR A 315 13.39 -14.13 -3.20
C TYR A 315 14.48 -14.78 -2.35
N ALA A 316 14.89 -16.01 -2.69
CA ALA A 316 16.02 -16.66 -2.04
C ALA A 316 17.34 -15.90 -2.26
N GLU A 317 17.59 -15.43 -3.49
CA GLU A 317 18.74 -14.58 -3.79
C GLU A 317 18.68 -13.25 -3.03
N LEU A 318 17.53 -12.60 -2.98
CA LEU A 318 17.33 -11.37 -2.21
C LEU A 318 17.67 -11.59 -0.73
N LYS A 319 17.18 -12.69 -0.15
CA LYS A 319 17.48 -13.06 1.26
C LYS A 319 18.97 -13.18 1.51
N THR A 320 19.69 -13.91 0.67
CA THR A 320 21.15 -14.06 0.77
C THR A 320 21.85 -12.71 0.74
N ARG A 321 21.50 -11.85 -0.20
CA ARG A 321 22.10 -10.51 -0.32
C ARG A 321 21.80 -9.60 0.89
N ILE A 322 20.60 -9.72 1.47
CA ILE A 322 20.25 -9.00 2.70
C ILE A 322 21.13 -9.47 3.86
N ASP A 323 21.31 -10.78 4.03
CA ASP A 323 22.13 -11.33 5.10
C ASP A 323 23.61 -10.92 4.98
N GLU A 324 24.15 -10.95 3.76
CA GLU A 324 25.51 -10.50 3.46
C GLU A 324 25.69 -9.00 3.78
N GLU A 325 24.76 -8.17 3.37
CA GLU A 325 24.84 -6.71 3.62
C GLU A 325 24.71 -6.38 5.10
N ILE A 326 23.79 -7.01 5.82
CA ILE A 326 23.66 -6.84 7.28
C ILE A 326 24.95 -7.30 7.98
N GLY A 327 25.50 -8.46 7.59
CA GLY A 327 26.76 -8.95 8.10
C GLY A 327 27.92 -7.96 7.86
N SER A 328 27.99 -7.36 6.67
CA SER A 328 28.97 -6.34 6.31
C SER A 328 28.85 -5.07 7.16
N VAL A 329 27.64 -4.52 7.30
CA VAL A 329 27.39 -3.30 8.09
C VAL A 329 27.70 -3.55 9.56
N ASN A 330 27.20 -4.65 10.13
CA ASN A 330 27.43 -4.99 11.52
C ASN A 330 28.93 -5.29 11.78
N GLY A 331 29.60 -6.03 10.91
CA GLY A 331 31.04 -6.31 11.03
C GLY A 331 31.92 -5.06 10.98
N ARG A 332 31.49 -4.02 10.26
CA ARG A 332 32.23 -2.76 10.12
C ARG A 332 32.05 -1.83 11.33
N TYR A 333 30.85 -1.75 11.90
CA TYR A 333 30.50 -0.68 12.83
C TYR A 333 30.14 -1.16 14.25
N SER A 334 29.87 -2.46 14.50
CA SER A 334 29.48 -2.96 15.83
C SER A 334 30.59 -2.71 16.87
N THR A 335 30.14 -2.43 18.08
CA THR A 335 30.98 -2.47 19.29
C THR A 335 30.48 -3.54 20.25
N MET A 336 31.13 -3.71 21.39
CA MET A 336 30.68 -4.70 22.41
C MET A 336 29.29 -4.40 22.94
N ASP A 337 28.90 -3.13 22.98
CA ASP A 337 27.64 -2.65 23.58
C ASP A 337 26.60 -2.17 22.55
N TRP A 338 26.93 -2.23 21.26
CA TRP A 338 26.04 -1.70 20.22
C TRP A 338 26.14 -2.47 18.90
N THR A 339 25.00 -2.81 18.36
CA THR A 339 24.82 -3.39 17.03
C THR A 339 24.01 -2.44 16.16
N PRO A 340 24.54 -1.94 15.03
CA PRO A 340 23.87 -0.95 14.21
C PRO A 340 22.60 -1.46 13.56
N VAL A 341 22.55 -2.73 13.10
CA VAL A 341 21.39 -3.34 12.47
C VAL A 341 20.93 -4.55 13.27
N CYS A 342 19.77 -4.44 13.92
CA CYS A 342 19.08 -5.54 14.55
C CYS A 342 18.08 -6.13 13.55
N TYR A 343 18.27 -7.40 13.19
CA TYR A 343 17.54 -8.08 12.13
C TYR A 343 16.74 -9.27 12.63
N PHE A 344 15.44 -9.29 12.30
CA PHE A 344 14.50 -10.30 12.68
C PHE A 344 13.84 -10.91 11.43
N TYR A 345 14.17 -12.17 11.11
CA TYR A 345 13.60 -12.88 9.95
C TYR A 345 12.47 -13.82 10.38
N HIS A 346 11.44 -13.27 10.99
CA HIS A 346 10.21 -13.96 11.40
C HIS A 346 9.06 -12.98 11.63
N SER A 347 7.86 -13.51 11.77
CA SER A 347 6.69 -12.71 12.16
C SER A 347 6.73 -12.39 13.66
N PHE A 348 6.34 -11.20 14.02
CA PHE A 348 6.07 -10.77 15.40
C PHE A 348 4.60 -10.97 15.72
N THR A 349 4.28 -11.19 16.99
CA THR A 349 2.91 -11.10 17.49
C THR A 349 2.41 -9.65 17.37
N TRP A 350 1.09 -9.46 17.42
CA TRP A 350 0.52 -8.12 17.37
C TRP A 350 1.02 -7.23 18.51
N GLU A 351 1.14 -7.78 19.73
CA GLU A 351 1.64 -7.08 20.90
C GLU A 351 3.09 -6.65 20.76
N GLU A 352 3.94 -7.52 20.25
CA GLU A 352 5.36 -7.22 19.98
C GLU A 352 5.50 -6.16 18.88
N LEU A 353 4.72 -6.28 17.81
CA LEU A 353 4.75 -5.32 16.71
C LEU A 353 4.29 -3.93 17.17
N VAL A 354 3.21 -3.85 17.95
CA VAL A 354 2.74 -2.58 18.54
C VAL A 354 3.78 -2.00 19.50
N ALA A 355 4.44 -2.85 20.30
CA ALA A 355 5.53 -2.40 21.17
C ALA A 355 6.68 -1.78 20.39
N MET A 356 7.10 -2.38 19.27
CA MET A 356 8.10 -1.83 18.37
C MET A 356 7.68 -0.46 17.81
N TYR A 357 6.41 -0.32 17.38
CA TYR A 357 5.88 0.99 16.93
C TYR A 357 5.88 2.05 18.05
N CYS A 358 5.57 1.66 19.28
CA CYS A 358 5.54 2.58 20.42
C CYS A 358 6.94 3.03 20.86
N VAL A 359 7.95 2.19 20.68
CA VAL A 359 9.34 2.45 21.13
C VAL A 359 10.17 3.14 20.04
N ALA A 360 9.85 2.90 18.77
CA ALA A 360 10.59 3.49 17.67
C ALA A 360 10.50 5.02 17.64
N ASP A 361 11.65 5.67 17.42
CA ASP A 361 11.72 7.11 17.19
C ASP A 361 11.34 7.47 15.74
N ILE A 362 11.70 6.61 14.78
CA ILE A 362 11.49 6.80 13.34
C ILE A 362 10.96 5.52 12.74
N ALA A 363 9.90 5.59 11.94
CA ALA A 363 9.48 4.52 11.03
C ALA A 363 10.06 4.79 9.64
N LEU A 364 10.86 3.84 9.12
CA LEU A 364 11.50 3.97 7.82
C LEU A 364 10.80 3.10 6.78
N VAL A 365 9.98 3.73 5.94
CA VAL A 365 9.16 3.09 4.91
C VAL A 365 9.63 3.58 3.54
N THR A 366 10.36 2.75 2.80
CA THR A 366 11.01 3.15 1.54
C THR A 366 10.80 2.10 0.44
N PRO A 367 9.55 1.70 0.13
CA PRO A 367 9.33 0.79 -0.98
C PRO A 367 9.75 1.43 -2.30
N LEU A 368 10.27 0.65 -3.22
CA LEU A 368 10.56 1.10 -4.58
C LEU A 368 9.26 1.28 -5.36
N ARG A 369 8.30 0.38 -5.13
CA ARG A 369 6.94 0.49 -5.61
C ARG A 369 6.00 -0.37 -4.76
N ASP A 370 4.87 0.18 -4.38
CA ASP A 370 3.86 -0.52 -3.57
C ASP A 370 2.45 -0.14 -4.00
N GLY A 371 1.48 -1.03 -3.76
CA GLY A 371 0.07 -0.74 -3.96
C GLY A 371 -0.41 0.30 -2.96
N MET A 372 -0.24 -0.02 -1.68
CA MET A 372 -0.36 0.86 -0.53
C MET A 372 0.39 0.24 0.64
N ASN A 373 1.29 0.98 1.24
CA ASN A 373 1.96 0.54 2.46
C ASN A 373 1.09 0.90 3.68
N LEU A 374 0.75 -0.11 4.48
CA LEU A 374 -0.09 0.04 5.66
C LEU A 374 0.73 0.31 6.94
N VAL A 375 2.05 0.36 6.85
CA VAL A 375 2.93 0.74 7.96
C VAL A 375 2.85 2.25 8.12
N ALA A 376 1.93 2.73 8.96
CA ALA A 376 1.87 4.13 9.34
C ALA A 376 2.45 4.29 10.74
N LYS A 377 3.35 5.27 10.94
CA LYS A 377 3.67 5.73 12.29
C LYS A 377 2.48 6.52 12.80
N VAL A 378 1.73 5.94 13.71
CA VAL A 378 0.77 6.68 14.51
C VAL A 378 1.54 7.25 15.70
N ASP A 379 1.77 8.56 15.73
CA ASP A 379 2.33 9.22 16.91
C ASP A 379 1.19 9.38 17.94
N ILE A 380 1.17 8.48 18.92
CA ILE A 380 0.10 8.35 19.93
C ILE A 380 0.26 9.37 21.08
N LYS A 381 0.99 10.45 20.88
CA LYS A 381 1.19 11.49 21.91
C LYS A 381 0.08 12.55 21.95
N GLY A 382 -1.18 12.11 21.98
CA GLY A 382 -2.33 13.00 22.08
C GLY A 382 -2.92 13.43 20.74
N PRO A 383 -3.85 14.40 20.71
CA PRO A 383 -4.56 14.83 19.50
C PRO A 383 -3.72 15.70 18.55
N GLU A 384 -2.47 16.00 18.90
CA GLU A 384 -1.60 16.85 18.09
C GLU A 384 -0.66 16.03 17.22
N TYR A 385 -0.70 16.27 15.93
CA TYR A 385 0.22 15.74 14.91
C TYR A 385 1.17 16.85 14.50
N LYS A 386 2.47 16.58 14.50
CA LYS A 386 3.49 17.52 14.01
C LYS A 386 4.38 16.82 13.01
N ALA A 387 4.56 17.43 11.86
CA ALA A 387 5.49 17.00 10.83
C ALA A 387 6.51 18.10 10.59
N ASN A 388 7.79 17.74 10.64
CA ASN A 388 8.88 18.63 10.27
C ASN A 388 9.73 17.91 9.23
N LEU A 389 9.82 18.47 8.04
CA LEU A 389 10.63 17.95 6.95
C LEU A 389 11.63 19.04 6.57
N ARG A 390 12.92 18.69 6.54
CA ARG A 390 13.98 19.55 6.02
C ARG A 390 14.77 18.82 4.96
N LEU A 391 14.86 19.41 3.79
CA LEU A 391 15.63 18.90 2.67
C LEU A 391 16.66 19.96 2.30
N LYS A 392 17.89 19.53 2.01
CA LYS A 392 18.95 20.38 1.47
C LYS A 392 19.57 19.76 0.25
N GLU A 393 19.78 20.56 -0.78
CA GLU A 393 20.46 20.15 -2.00
C GLU A 393 21.37 21.30 -2.49
N GLY A 394 22.69 21.12 -2.42
CA GLY A 394 23.63 22.17 -2.75
C GLY A 394 23.41 23.40 -1.87
N GLN A 395 23.06 24.54 -2.50
CA GLN A 395 22.70 25.78 -1.81
C GLN A 395 21.18 25.91 -1.60
N GLY A 396 20.37 24.98 -2.18
CA GLY A 396 18.93 24.97 -2.04
C GLY A 396 18.47 24.31 -0.76
N ALA A 397 17.34 24.78 -0.22
CA ALA A 397 16.73 24.20 0.97
C ALA A 397 15.20 24.22 0.86
N MET A 398 14.56 23.21 1.48
CA MET A 398 13.12 23.18 1.70
C MET A 398 12.86 22.83 3.16
N ASP A 399 12.09 23.65 3.83
CA ASP A 399 11.62 23.44 5.19
C ASP A 399 10.09 23.34 5.18
N VAL A 400 9.54 22.26 5.70
CA VAL A 400 8.10 22.08 5.89
C VAL A 400 7.82 21.84 7.37
N ASN A 401 6.94 22.65 7.95
CA ASN A 401 6.45 22.44 9.29
C ASN A 401 4.93 22.38 9.24
N ALA A 402 4.34 21.30 9.72
CA ALA A 402 2.90 21.14 9.77
C ALA A 402 2.47 20.64 11.15
N ALA A 403 1.32 21.12 11.60
CA ALA A 403 0.68 20.68 12.82
C ALA A 403 -0.83 20.55 12.59
N LEU A 404 -1.42 19.49 13.12
CA LEU A 404 -2.86 19.23 13.10
C LEU A 404 -3.30 18.75 14.48
N ASN A 405 -4.35 19.33 15.00
CA ASN A 405 -5.03 18.82 16.18
C ASN A 405 -6.37 18.20 15.77
N THR A 406 -6.49 16.90 15.87
CA THR A 406 -7.66 16.15 15.39
C THR A 406 -8.91 16.29 16.26
N THR A 407 -8.76 16.71 17.53
CA THR A 407 -9.92 16.96 18.39
C THR A 407 -10.54 18.32 18.14
N THR A 408 -9.72 19.33 17.91
CA THR A 408 -10.18 20.70 17.65
C THR A 408 -10.26 21.01 16.15
N GLU A 409 -9.76 20.10 15.31
CA GLU A 409 -9.61 20.25 13.85
C GLU A 409 -8.80 21.50 13.45
N VAL A 410 -7.97 22.00 14.34
CA VAL A 410 -7.09 23.14 14.06
C VAL A 410 -5.83 22.64 13.39
N TYR A 411 -5.46 23.29 12.29
CA TYR A 411 -4.25 22.98 11.54
C TYR A 411 -3.42 24.22 11.23
N LYS A 412 -2.12 24.00 11.10
CA LYS A 412 -1.14 24.98 10.64
C LYS A 412 -0.11 24.28 9.79
N ALA A 413 0.26 24.89 8.67
CA ALA A 413 1.36 24.42 7.83
C ALA A 413 2.17 25.62 7.34
N ASP A 414 3.48 25.52 7.44
CA ASP A 414 4.44 26.49 6.92
C ASP A 414 5.40 25.74 5.99
N LEU A 415 5.52 26.22 4.75
CA LEU A 415 6.46 25.73 3.74
C LEU A 415 7.39 26.88 3.35
N LYS A 416 8.68 26.62 3.34
CA LYS A 416 9.69 27.52 2.82
C LYS A 416 10.61 26.77 1.89
N ILE A 417 10.77 27.27 0.69
CA ILE A 417 11.70 26.76 -0.31
C ILE A 417 12.62 27.91 -0.69
N ASP A 418 13.90 27.70 -0.50
CA ASP A 418 14.94 28.68 -0.86
C ASP A 418 15.84 28.04 -1.93
N ASN A 419 15.85 28.61 -3.13
CA ASN A 419 16.78 28.29 -4.22
C ASN A 419 16.94 26.79 -4.52
N LEU A 420 15.83 26.03 -4.46
CA LEU A 420 15.84 24.59 -4.68
C LEU A 420 15.95 24.29 -6.18
N GLN A 421 16.94 23.50 -6.57
CA GLN A 421 17.18 23.07 -7.95
C GLN A 421 16.32 21.83 -8.27
N LEU A 422 15.04 22.05 -8.59
CA LEU A 422 14.08 20.95 -8.81
C LEU A 422 14.45 20.04 -9.98
N HIS A 423 15.16 20.56 -10.98
CA HIS A 423 15.63 19.76 -12.10
C HIS A 423 16.57 18.61 -11.70
N SER A 424 17.28 18.73 -10.58
CA SER A 424 18.10 17.63 -10.03
C SER A 424 17.25 16.43 -9.59
N PHE A 425 16.04 16.67 -9.10
CA PHE A 425 15.11 15.63 -8.65
C PHE A 425 14.14 15.20 -9.75
N LEU A 426 13.79 16.11 -10.66
CA LEU A 426 12.83 15.94 -11.74
C LEU A 426 13.47 16.30 -13.08
N PRO A 427 14.41 15.50 -13.61
CA PRO A 427 15.18 15.85 -14.81
C PRO A 427 14.36 15.98 -16.09
N LYS A 428 13.14 15.47 -16.10
CA LYS A 428 12.21 15.54 -17.24
C LYS A 428 11.33 16.77 -17.23
N ASP A 429 11.26 17.48 -16.09
CA ASP A 429 10.47 18.67 -15.95
C ASP A 429 11.30 19.92 -16.25
N SER A 430 10.67 20.91 -16.83
CA SER A 430 11.32 22.17 -17.19
C SER A 430 11.41 23.17 -16.02
N ILE A 431 11.29 22.71 -14.78
CA ILE A 431 11.42 23.53 -13.57
C ILE A 431 12.87 23.43 -13.08
N TYR A 432 13.60 24.53 -13.14
CA TYR A 432 15.01 24.56 -12.76
C TYR A 432 15.18 25.04 -11.32
N GLU A 433 14.74 26.24 -11.02
CA GLU A 433 14.95 26.88 -9.73
C GLU A 433 13.64 27.35 -9.13
N LEU A 434 13.44 27.13 -7.84
CA LEU A 434 12.24 27.51 -7.13
C LEU A 434 12.59 28.12 -5.76
N SER A 435 12.02 29.30 -5.51
CA SER A 435 11.99 29.92 -4.18
C SER A 435 10.55 30.39 -3.91
N LEU A 436 9.95 29.85 -2.88
CA LEU A 436 8.62 30.23 -2.45
C LEU A 436 8.43 30.06 -0.95
N SER A 437 7.50 30.82 -0.39
CA SER A 437 6.98 30.58 0.94
C SER A 437 5.45 30.43 0.90
N ALA A 438 4.93 29.50 1.70
CA ALA A 438 3.50 29.33 1.86
C ALA A 438 3.17 29.08 3.32
N ALA A 439 2.13 29.71 3.82
CA ALA A 439 1.61 29.50 5.16
C ALA A 439 0.11 29.28 5.09
N ALA A 440 -0.35 28.19 5.68
CA ALA A 440 -1.76 27.85 5.80
C ALA A 440 -2.12 27.63 7.27
N ASN A 441 -3.24 28.15 7.70
CA ASN A 441 -3.81 27.86 9.01
C ASN A 441 -5.34 27.86 8.94
N GLY A 442 -5.96 27.02 9.78
CA GLY A 442 -7.41 26.92 9.74
C GLY A 442 -7.96 26.00 10.81
N ARG A 443 -9.27 25.83 10.72
CA ARG A 443 -10.07 24.92 11.53
C ARG A 443 -11.16 24.29 10.67
N GLY A 444 -11.44 23.00 10.91
CA GLY A 444 -12.40 22.21 10.13
C GLY A 444 -11.75 21.58 8.89
N LEU A 445 -11.90 20.25 8.76
CA LEU A 445 -11.34 19.48 7.64
C LEU A 445 -12.31 19.34 6.47
N ASP A 446 -13.58 19.66 6.68
CA ASP A 446 -14.60 19.70 5.63
C ASP A 446 -14.74 21.14 5.11
N VAL A 447 -14.22 21.40 3.90
CA VAL A 447 -14.24 22.72 3.26
C VAL A 447 -15.65 23.24 2.94
N MET A 448 -16.64 22.35 2.87
CA MET A 448 -18.04 22.70 2.64
C MET A 448 -18.82 23.00 3.92
N SER A 449 -18.22 22.78 5.08
CA SER A 449 -18.86 23.05 6.37
C SER A 449 -18.87 24.54 6.68
N TYR A 450 -20.01 25.06 7.16
CA TYR A 450 -20.14 26.43 7.65
C TYR A 450 -19.25 26.78 8.87
N HIS A 451 -18.71 25.75 9.53
CA HIS A 451 -17.81 25.93 10.67
C HIS A 451 -16.34 25.94 10.27
N SER A 452 -16.04 25.68 8.99
CA SER A 452 -14.67 25.63 8.50
C SER A 452 -14.17 27.05 8.22
N PHE A 453 -12.90 27.24 8.58
CA PHE A 453 -12.16 28.46 8.35
C PHE A 453 -10.73 28.11 7.93
N ALA A 454 -10.21 28.74 6.90
CA ALA A 454 -8.83 28.62 6.50
C ALA A 454 -8.28 29.95 5.97
N LYS A 455 -6.98 30.17 6.22
CA LYS A 455 -6.21 31.23 5.57
C LYS A 455 -5.02 30.60 4.88
N LEU A 456 -4.77 31.04 3.66
CA LEU A 456 -3.60 30.68 2.86
C LEU A 456 -2.88 31.96 2.45
N ASN A 457 -1.58 32.02 2.69
CA ASN A 457 -0.69 33.02 2.12
C ASN A 457 0.38 32.28 1.35
N LEU A 458 0.61 32.63 0.10
CA LEU A 458 1.67 32.09 -0.74
C LEU A 458 2.40 33.26 -1.39
N SER A 459 3.71 33.27 -1.28
CA SER A 459 4.60 34.20 -1.97
C SER A 459 5.58 33.41 -2.82
N LEU A 460 5.58 33.65 -4.12
CA LEU A 460 6.53 33.10 -5.06
C LEU A 460 7.62 34.15 -5.29
N ASP A 461 8.78 33.94 -4.69
CA ASP A 461 9.93 34.86 -4.84
C ASP A 461 10.59 34.66 -6.19
N GLN A 462 10.76 33.38 -6.61
CA GLN A 462 11.41 33.03 -7.88
C GLN A 462 10.97 31.66 -8.38
N LEU A 463 10.66 31.59 -9.69
CA LEU A 463 10.44 30.34 -10.43
C LEU A 463 11.09 30.45 -11.80
N HIS A 464 12.06 29.56 -12.06
CA HIS A 464 12.62 29.36 -13.39
C HIS A 464 11.97 28.16 -14.06
N TYR A 465 11.04 28.41 -14.97
CA TYR A 465 10.33 27.39 -15.74
C TYR A 465 10.67 27.51 -17.22
N ALA A 466 11.34 26.51 -17.78
CA ALA A 466 11.81 26.50 -19.17
C ALA A 466 12.61 27.77 -19.48
N LYS A 467 12.11 28.66 -20.32
CA LYS A 467 12.70 29.98 -20.68
C LYS A 467 12.09 31.14 -19.92
N TYR A 468 11.16 30.89 -19.00
CA TYR A 468 10.44 31.95 -18.28
C TYR A 468 10.96 32.07 -16.86
N HIS A 469 11.14 33.31 -16.42
CA HIS A 469 11.46 33.65 -15.04
C HIS A 469 10.29 34.41 -14.45
N LEU A 470 9.61 33.78 -13.49
CA LEU A 470 8.53 34.39 -12.74
C LEU A 470 9.03 34.77 -11.34
N SER A 471 8.63 35.91 -10.85
CA SER A 471 8.97 36.41 -9.51
C SER A 471 7.89 37.34 -8.99
N ASN A 472 7.90 37.59 -7.69
CA ASN A 472 7.02 38.56 -7.02
C ASN A 472 5.52 38.30 -7.31
N LEU A 473 5.08 37.08 -7.02
CA LEU A 473 3.68 36.71 -7.11
C LEU A 473 3.17 36.36 -5.72
N ASP A 474 2.18 37.10 -5.24
CA ASP A 474 1.57 36.89 -3.93
C ASP A 474 0.10 36.48 -4.11
N LEU A 475 -0.28 35.39 -3.45
CA LEU A 475 -1.64 34.89 -3.37
C LEU A 475 -2.07 34.81 -1.92
N THR A 476 -3.16 35.50 -1.58
CA THR A 476 -3.84 35.32 -0.30
C THR A 476 -5.21 34.74 -0.52
N GLY A 477 -5.57 33.73 0.28
CA GLY A 477 -6.87 33.08 0.22
C GLY A 477 -7.51 32.96 1.60
N GLU A 478 -8.81 33.13 1.67
CA GLU A 478 -9.60 32.92 2.89
C GLU A 478 -10.80 32.03 2.58
N LEU A 479 -10.98 30.96 3.36
CA LEU A 479 -12.18 30.14 3.39
C LEU A 479 -12.96 30.50 4.65
N LYS A 480 -14.23 30.82 4.53
CA LYS A 480 -15.10 31.10 5.65
C LYS A 480 -16.52 30.60 5.36
N GLY A 481 -16.92 29.52 6.03
CA GLY A 481 -18.26 28.97 5.91
C GLY A 481 -18.62 28.59 4.46
N ALA A 482 -17.80 27.80 3.78
CA ALA A 482 -17.94 27.38 2.39
C ALA A 482 -17.80 28.50 1.32
N LEU A 483 -17.48 29.73 1.75
CA LEU A 483 -17.14 30.83 0.84
C LEU A 483 -15.62 30.95 0.74
N VAL A 484 -15.09 30.94 -0.47
CA VAL A 484 -13.67 31.16 -0.75
C VAL A 484 -13.51 32.54 -1.35
N THR A 485 -12.58 33.32 -0.81
CA THR A 485 -12.11 34.56 -1.40
C THR A 485 -10.64 34.49 -1.66
N ALA A 486 -10.19 34.99 -2.80
CA ALA A 486 -8.76 34.97 -3.14
C ALA A 486 -8.35 36.33 -3.74
N HIS A 487 -7.17 36.78 -3.37
CA HIS A 487 -6.53 37.98 -3.89
C HIS A 487 -5.15 37.60 -4.42
N LEU A 488 -4.94 37.82 -5.72
CA LEU A 488 -3.69 37.55 -6.41
C LEU A 488 -3.08 38.87 -6.90
N THR A 489 -1.83 39.09 -6.53
CA THR A 489 -1.02 40.20 -7.04
C THR A 489 0.24 39.66 -7.71
N SER A 490 0.61 40.28 -8.81
CA SER A 490 1.89 40.01 -9.46
C SER A 490 2.49 41.30 -9.99
N ASP A 491 3.77 41.51 -9.66
CA ASP A 491 4.59 42.61 -10.20
C ASP A 491 5.73 42.07 -11.05
N ASN A 492 5.48 41.00 -11.75
CA ASN A 492 6.46 40.38 -12.65
C ASN A 492 6.45 41.08 -14.02
N ALA A 493 7.61 41.13 -14.66
CA ALA A 493 7.75 41.76 -16.00
C ALA A 493 6.92 41.04 -17.08
N LEU A 494 6.64 39.73 -16.91
CA LEU A 494 5.84 38.92 -17.83
C LEU A 494 4.34 38.94 -17.49
N LEU A 495 3.99 39.16 -16.22
CA LEU A 495 2.63 39.13 -15.73
C LEU A 495 2.43 40.17 -14.63
N LYS A 496 1.90 41.32 -15.00
CA LYS A 496 1.52 42.36 -14.04
C LYS A 496 0.01 42.43 -13.91
N MET A 497 -0.52 41.97 -12.78
CA MET A 497 -1.95 41.90 -12.55
C MET A 497 -2.30 41.98 -11.08
N THR A 498 -3.51 42.42 -10.80
CA THR A 498 -4.19 42.25 -9.51
C THR A 498 -5.58 41.73 -9.81
N THR A 499 -6.02 40.70 -9.14
CA THR A 499 -7.35 40.12 -9.29
C THR A 499 -7.90 39.62 -7.97
N ASP A 500 -9.20 39.78 -7.80
CA ASP A 500 -9.98 39.27 -6.67
C ASP A 500 -10.96 38.21 -7.18
N ALA A 501 -11.16 37.13 -6.45
CA ALA A 501 -12.07 36.03 -6.78
C ALA A 501 -12.81 35.52 -5.55
#